data_68eaed455ec20e1a113c50a4235f3f00
#
_entry.id   68eaed455ec20e1a113c50a4235f3f00
#
_cell.length_a   1.000
_cell.length_b   1.000
_cell.length_c   1.000
_cell.angle_alpha   90.00
_cell.angle_beta   90.00
_cell.angle_gamma   90.00
#
_symmetry.space_group_name_H-M   'P 1'
#
loop_
_entity.id
_entity.type
_entity.pdbx_description
1 polymer ?
#
loop_
_entity_poly.entity_id
_entity_poly.type
_entity_poly.pdbx_seq_one_letter_code
_entity_poly.pdbx_strand_id
1 'polypeptide(L)'
;MKKLIYPTLIMLLLSFMAGAQEHHLFEQMKTVNAQWQYQPEALPVLQDLPETRFGSFTEQISMHLKLVEKVLRARNNERWNPGQLENRMRLLNELAVYSTKAIYPVNDYLPYKNPVFIDRNNTHCAVGYLMMVSGHDDLARKIDKEQKFAFVHEIKVKGVKEWADEFGFSIDELAWIQPGYPPAFTTVDLSNGLNGTVHCTAINPVDQTLYAGGEFTSSVNGQPCSYVAQYVSGFAGWDWVGVGNGLNGKVNAMVFQNNKLYAGGDFTMAGGVSVSHVAVFDVISGQWQALGSLDSAVNALAFYNNELYAGGRFTGMLAKWDGTQWLDVTNSYVYGQEIRTLEVFDNLLYIGGSFELPTGALRKNLMAFDGTQVILSGFGTPTPVNDLAVFNNRLYAACDFVEGTDTCAVSMLDAGNWITVLKPGLSIPDFLDGEKLKCFLAVNQHLYAGGLFTASSLMTYGTNLMELRVDSLDGTIDFLDPLMVSDSTVNTLFQWNNNLGFAGAFVSASATLNHIGVLTSVDVTGISKSAASLELNLYPNPTTESMQLTLGDAVKSFTLSVYDVNGKLIQAQTLGGNRHVMETAALSPGFYVLRCTYGSSVEVARFVKQ
;
A
#
# COMPACT_ATOMS: atom_id res chain seq x y z
N MET A 1 -50.88 30.14 38.72
CA MET A 1 -50.01 30.68 37.70
C MET A 1 -48.85 29.73 37.43
N LYS A 2 -49.10 28.63 36.79
CA LYS A 2 -48.12 27.67 36.28
C LYS A 2 -48.77 26.91 35.12
N LYS A 3 -48.75 27.44 33.92
CA LYS A 3 -49.06 26.74 32.64
C LYS A 3 -49.09 27.79 31.53
N LEU A 4 -47.94 28.24 31.00
CA LEU A 4 -47.88 28.92 29.68
C LEU A 4 -46.47 29.18 29.17
N ILE A 5 -45.46 28.38 29.55
CA ILE A 5 -44.08 28.60 29.02
C ILE A 5 -43.60 27.43 28.14
N TYR A 6 -44.32 26.30 28.08
CA TYR A 6 -43.87 25.13 27.34
C TYR A 6 -44.24 25.07 25.84
N PRO A 7 -45.28 25.73 25.29
CA PRO A 7 -45.56 25.63 23.85
C PRO A 7 -44.63 26.49 22.98
N THR A 8 -44.17 27.64 23.49
CA THR A 8 -43.31 28.54 22.70
C THR A 8 -41.88 28.06 22.56
N LEU A 9 -41.34 27.36 23.55
CA LEU A 9 -39.99 26.79 23.47
C LEU A 9 -39.95 25.56 22.56
N ILE A 10 -41.02 24.76 22.54
CA ILE A 10 -41.17 23.61 21.63
C ILE A 10 -41.41 24.07 20.20
N MET A 11 -42.15 25.17 19.96
CA MET A 11 -42.28 25.75 18.62
C MET A 11 -40.98 26.39 18.12
N LEU A 12 -40.15 26.98 18.99
CA LEU A 12 -38.82 27.46 18.60
C LEU A 12 -37.86 26.30 18.31
N LEU A 13 -37.91 25.21 19.08
CA LEU A 13 -37.13 23.99 18.81
C LEU A 13 -37.61 23.25 17.55
N LEU A 14 -38.93 23.24 17.28
CA LEU A 14 -39.50 22.66 16.07
C LEU A 14 -39.23 23.53 14.82
N SER A 15 -39.16 24.86 14.96
CA SER A 15 -38.75 25.74 13.84
C SER A 15 -37.26 25.66 13.57
N PHE A 16 -36.41 25.31 14.55
CA PHE A 16 -35.01 24.99 14.34
C PHE A 16 -34.82 23.59 13.71
N MET A 17 -35.69 22.64 13.95
CA MET A 17 -35.67 21.31 13.33
C MET A 17 -36.35 21.27 11.96
N ALA A 18 -37.20 22.21 11.61
CA ALA A 18 -37.84 22.29 10.27
C ALA A 18 -37.00 23.04 9.22
N GLY A 19 -35.81 23.56 9.61
CA GLY A 19 -34.88 24.27 8.72
C GLY A 19 -33.66 23.47 8.29
N ALA A 20 -33.50 22.25 8.75
CA ALA A 20 -32.40 21.38 8.36
C ALA A 20 -32.79 20.47 7.19
N GLN A 21 -33.23 21.05 6.10
CA GLN A 21 -33.01 20.42 4.81
C GLN A 21 -31.48 20.57 4.57
N GLU A 22 -30.75 19.47 4.79
CA GLU A 22 -29.31 19.43 4.55
C GLU A 22 -29.04 19.96 3.15
N HIS A 23 -28.39 21.11 3.06
CA HIS A 23 -28.10 21.73 1.76
C HIS A 23 -27.09 20.84 1.08
N HIS A 24 -27.49 20.10 0.05
CA HIS A 24 -26.66 19.09 -0.64
C HIS A 24 -25.27 19.63 -1.04
N LEU A 25 -25.20 20.87 -1.49
CA LEU A 25 -23.93 21.53 -1.84
C LEU A 25 -23.03 21.74 -0.60
N PHE A 26 -23.61 22.01 0.58
CA PHE A 26 -22.86 22.17 1.82
C PHE A 26 -22.18 20.85 2.23
N GLU A 27 -22.90 19.75 2.13
CA GLU A 27 -22.35 18.41 2.39
C GLU A 27 -21.24 18.07 1.39
N GLN A 28 -21.42 18.35 0.11
CA GLN A 28 -20.36 18.20 -0.89
C GLN A 28 -19.13 19.05 -0.57
N MET A 29 -19.28 20.29 -0.13
CA MET A 29 -18.16 21.15 0.24
C MET A 29 -17.44 20.64 1.49
N LYS A 30 -18.13 20.05 2.46
CA LYS A 30 -17.50 19.36 3.61
C LYS A 30 -16.62 18.19 3.15
N THR A 31 -17.00 17.49 2.09
CA THR A 31 -16.12 16.45 1.54
C THR A 31 -14.86 17.01 0.88
N VAL A 32 -14.85 18.24 0.39
CA VAL A 32 -13.65 18.91 -0.13
C VAL A 32 -12.77 19.42 1.02
N ASN A 33 -13.38 20.03 2.03
CA ASN A 33 -12.68 20.53 3.20
C ASN A 33 -13.60 20.51 4.43
N ALA A 34 -13.22 19.73 5.45
CA ALA A 34 -14.00 19.56 6.67
C ALA A 34 -14.21 20.89 7.46
N GLN A 35 -13.41 21.91 7.21
CA GLN A 35 -13.56 23.23 7.87
C GLN A 35 -14.91 23.90 7.58
N TRP A 36 -15.62 23.50 6.52
CA TRP A 36 -16.98 23.97 6.25
C TRP A 36 -17.95 23.80 7.42
N GLN A 37 -17.81 22.73 8.19
CA GLN A 37 -18.65 22.47 9.36
C GLN A 37 -18.57 23.57 10.43
N TYR A 38 -17.47 24.34 10.44
CA TYR A 38 -17.23 25.43 11.39
C TYR A 38 -17.55 26.82 10.83
N GLN A 39 -18.15 26.91 9.64
CA GLN A 39 -18.42 28.14 8.90
C GLN A 39 -19.93 28.33 8.63
N PRO A 40 -20.79 28.41 9.67
CA PRO A 40 -22.25 28.51 9.47
C PRO A 40 -22.69 29.77 8.73
N GLU A 41 -21.88 30.83 8.77
CA GLU A 41 -22.12 32.06 8.03
C GLU A 41 -21.99 31.90 6.50
N ALA A 42 -21.43 30.80 6.01
CA ALA A 42 -21.38 30.50 4.60
C ALA A 42 -22.71 29.96 4.04
N LEU A 43 -23.60 29.46 4.89
CA LEU A 43 -24.89 28.87 4.46
C LEU A 43 -25.74 29.81 3.60
N PRO A 44 -25.91 31.12 3.91
CA PRO A 44 -26.68 32.02 3.06
C PRO A 44 -26.11 32.17 1.66
N VAL A 45 -24.80 32.05 1.50
CA VAL A 45 -24.12 32.14 0.20
C VAL A 45 -24.41 30.92 -0.67
N LEU A 46 -24.70 29.78 -0.04
CA LEU A 46 -24.99 28.51 -0.71
C LEU A 46 -26.48 28.36 -1.08
N GLN A 47 -27.40 28.98 -0.29
CA GLN A 47 -28.86 28.84 -0.46
C GLN A 47 -29.36 29.36 -1.81
N ASP A 48 -28.68 30.34 -2.39
CA ASP A 48 -29.05 30.94 -3.67
C ASP A 48 -28.45 30.20 -4.87
N LEU A 49 -27.68 29.15 -4.65
CA LEU A 49 -27.03 28.40 -5.72
C LEU A 49 -27.89 27.21 -6.16
N PRO A 50 -27.99 26.93 -7.47
CA PRO A 50 -28.68 25.75 -7.96
C PRO A 50 -28.01 24.47 -7.47
N GLU A 51 -28.77 23.39 -7.35
CA GLU A 51 -28.21 22.06 -7.13
C GLU A 51 -27.17 21.76 -8.21
N THR A 52 -25.93 21.61 -7.81
CA THR A 52 -24.81 21.41 -8.72
C THR A 52 -24.34 19.96 -8.64
N ARG A 53 -24.28 19.29 -9.77
CA ARG A 53 -23.61 18.00 -9.91
C ARG A 53 -22.24 18.25 -10.50
N PHE A 54 -21.21 17.75 -9.85
CA PHE A 54 -19.84 17.87 -10.32
C PHE A 54 -19.45 16.65 -11.15
N GLY A 55 -18.84 16.87 -12.30
CA GLY A 55 -18.30 15.83 -13.16
C GLY A 55 -16.93 15.33 -12.70
N SER A 56 -16.23 16.14 -11.88
CA SER A 56 -14.89 15.81 -11.39
C SER A 56 -14.61 16.41 -10.02
N PHE A 57 -13.62 15.87 -9.34
CA PHE A 57 -13.14 16.44 -8.06
C PHE A 57 -12.45 17.81 -8.28
N THR A 58 -11.84 18.03 -9.44
CA THR A 58 -11.28 19.33 -9.85
C THR A 58 -12.34 20.41 -9.85
N GLU A 59 -13.55 20.12 -10.36
CA GLU A 59 -14.70 21.04 -10.33
C GLU A 59 -15.16 21.32 -8.90
N GLN A 60 -15.15 20.30 -8.02
CA GLN A 60 -15.49 20.48 -6.61
C GLN A 60 -14.50 21.40 -5.89
N ILE A 61 -13.18 21.21 -6.10
CA ILE A 61 -12.14 22.09 -5.53
C ILE A 61 -12.29 23.51 -6.08
N SER A 62 -12.52 23.66 -7.38
CA SER A 62 -12.75 24.98 -8.01
C SER A 62 -13.95 25.68 -7.38
N MET A 63 -15.07 24.98 -7.19
CA MET A 63 -16.26 25.52 -6.53
C MET A 63 -15.97 25.88 -5.07
N HIS A 64 -15.32 24.99 -4.32
CA HIS A 64 -14.92 25.23 -2.95
C HIS A 64 -14.13 26.54 -2.83
N LEU A 65 -13.06 26.70 -3.62
CA LEU A 65 -12.22 27.90 -3.55
C LEU A 65 -12.96 29.18 -3.93
N LYS A 66 -13.86 29.14 -4.92
CA LYS A 66 -14.72 30.27 -5.32
C LYS A 66 -15.66 30.68 -4.18
N LEU A 67 -16.25 29.71 -3.50
CA LEU A 67 -17.18 29.96 -2.41
C LEU A 67 -16.44 30.50 -1.17
N VAL A 68 -15.30 29.91 -0.82
CA VAL A 68 -14.44 30.41 0.27
C VAL A 68 -13.99 31.83 -0.02
N GLU A 69 -13.52 32.13 -1.21
CA GLU A 69 -13.12 33.47 -1.63
C GLU A 69 -14.27 34.49 -1.48
N LYS A 70 -15.47 34.13 -1.98
CA LYS A 70 -16.67 34.97 -1.87
C LYS A 70 -17.03 35.28 -0.42
N VAL A 71 -17.02 34.28 0.46
CA VAL A 71 -17.34 34.47 1.89
C VAL A 71 -16.27 35.29 2.57
N LEU A 72 -14.97 34.99 2.34
CA LEU A 72 -13.86 35.73 2.94
C LEU A 72 -13.81 37.19 2.53
N ARG A 73 -14.25 37.50 1.32
CA ARG A 73 -14.37 38.89 0.82
C ARG A 73 -15.50 39.66 1.50
N ALA A 74 -16.60 38.98 1.85
CA ALA A 74 -17.75 39.57 2.53
C ALA A 74 -17.60 39.68 4.07
N ARG A 75 -16.62 39.02 4.67
CA ARG A 75 -16.40 39.05 6.13
C ARG A 75 -16.08 40.47 6.63
N ASN A 76 -16.54 40.78 7.86
CA ASN A 76 -16.09 41.96 8.59
C ASN A 76 -14.58 41.83 8.90
N ASN A 77 -13.82 42.81 8.46
CA ASN A 77 -12.37 42.80 8.52
C ASN A 77 -11.79 43.87 9.48
N GLU A 78 -12.58 44.33 10.45
CA GLU A 78 -12.19 45.42 11.42
C GLU A 78 -10.91 45.11 12.20
N ARG A 79 -10.52 43.86 12.32
CA ARG A 79 -9.29 43.46 13.01
C ARG A 79 -8.00 43.77 12.22
N TRP A 80 -8.10 44.05 10.93
CA TRP A 80 -6.95 44.27 10.07
C TRP A 80 -6.71 45.76 9.80
N ASN A 81 -5.45 46.15 9.77
CA ASN A 81 -5.10 47.50 9.35
C ASN A 81 -5.25 47.69 7.82
N PRO A 82 -5.22 48.95 7.31
CA PRO A 82 -5.43 49.20 5.88
C PRO A 82 -4.45 48.47 4.95
N GLY A 83 -3.17 48.33 5.33
CA GLY A 83 -2.16 47.65 4.53
C GLY A 83 -2.42 46.13 4.49
N GLN A 84 -2.82 45.53 5.61
CA GLN A 84 -3.22 44.13 5.67
C GLN A 84 -4.48 43.88 4.84
N LEU A 85 -5.44 44.80 4.84
CA LEU A 85 -6.65 44.71 4.01
C LEU A 85 -6.32 44.79 2.51
N GLU A 86 -5.42 45.67 2.11
CA GLU A 86 -4.95 45.75 0.73
C GLU A 86 -4.27 44.46 0.29
N ASN A 87 -3.36 43.92 1.11
CA ASN A 87 -2.69 42.65 0.88
C ASN A 87 -3.70 41.48 0.78
N ARG A 88 -4.67 41.42 1.71
CA ARG A 88 -5.75 40.43 1.71
C ARG A 88 -6.54 40.48 0.41
N MET A 89 -7.00 41.65 -0.02
CA MET A 89 -7.79 41.80 -1.23
C MET A 89 -7.01 41.39 -2.48
N ARG A 90 -5.70 41.71 -2.52
CA ARG A 90 -4.81 41.22 -3.58
C ARG A 90 -4.73 39.70 -3.63
N LEU A 91 -4.51 39.05 -2.48
CA LEU A 91 -4.42 37.59 -2.45
C LEU A 91 -5.77 36.88 -2.67
N LEU A 92 -6.90 37.46 -2.29
CA LEU A 92 -8.22 36.94 -2.67
C LEU A 92 -8.45 37.02 -4.19
N ASN A 93 -7.95 38.07 -4.86
CA ASN A 93 -7.97 38.11 -6.34
C ASN A 93 -7.13 36.99 -6.95
N GLU A 94 -5.94 36.73 -6.40
CA GLU A 94 -5.09 35.60 -6.83
C GLU A 94 -5.76 34.25 -6.57
N LEU A 95 -6.46 34.09 -5.45
CA LEU A 95 -7.23 32.87 -5.16
C LEU A 95 -8.36 32.64 -6.19
N ALA A 96 -9.04 33.72 -6.63
CA ALA A 96 -10.03 33.63 -7.68
C ALA A 96 -9.41 33.20 -9.03
N VAL A 97 -8.21 33.73 -9.35
CA VAL A 97 -7.45 33.30 -10.55
C VAL A 97 -7.06 31.82 -10.43
N TYR A 98 -6.53 31.41 -9.28
CA TYR A 98 -6.12 30.02 -9.02
C TYR A 98 -7.32 29.05 -9.16
N SER A 99 -8.46 29.38 -8.57
CA SER A 99 -9.68 28.58 -8.66
C SER A 99 -10.20 28.43 -10.09
N THR A 100 -9.95 29.42 -10.96
CA THR A 100 -10.39 29.42 -12.35
C THR A 100 -9.44 28.65 -13.26
N LYS A 101 -8.13 28.70 -12.99
CA LYS A 101 -7.13 27.89 -13.71
C LYS A 101 -7.35 26.40 -13.50
N ALA A 102 -7.91 26.00 -12.37
CA ALA A 102 -8.24 24.62 -12.01
C ALA A 102 -7.06 23.64 -12.18
N ILE A 103 -5.83 24.10 -11.94
CA ILE A 103 -4.61 23.31 -11.92
C ILE A 103 -4.20 23.15 -10.46
N TYR A 104 -4.41 21.96 -9.92
CA TYR A 104 -4.22 21.64 -8.51
C TYR A 104 -3.13 20.58 -8.33
N PRO A 105 -2.50 20.49 -7.15
CA PRO A 105 -1.57 19.41 -6.83
C PRO A 105 -2.20 18.05 -7.00
N VAL A 106 -1.38 17.13 -7.47
CA VAL A 106 -1.71 15.71 -7.57
C VAL A 106 -1.26 15.02 -6.29
N ASN A 107 -2.18 14.35 -5.61
CA ASN A 107 -1.86 13.52 -4.46
C ASN A 107 -1.52 12.10 -4.94
N ASP A 108 -0.29 11.93 -5.41
CA ASP A 108 0.28 10.65 -5.82
C ASP A 108 1.18 10.03 -4.75
N TYR A 109 1.04 10.53 -3.53
CA TYR A 109 1.80 10.10 -2.35
C TYR A 109 0.95 9.27 -1.39
N LEU A 110 -0.30 9.67 -1.20
CA LEU A 110 -1.18 9.12 -0.17
C LEU A 110 -2.45 8.56 -0.81
N PRO A 111 -2.90 7.35 -0.46
CA PRO A 111 -4.08 6.70 -1.04
C PRO A 111 -5.39 7.21 -0.44
N TYR A 112 -5.35 8.25 0.37
CA TYR A 112 -6.51 8.94 0.89
C TYR A 112 -6.43 10.43 0.61
N LYS A 113 -7.56 11.11 0.74
CA LYS A 113 -7.67 12.53 0.50
C LYS A 113 -6.91 13.32 1.56
N ASN A 114 -5.93 14.11 1.11
CA ASN A 114 -5.07 14.88 1.98
C ASN A 114 -4.55 16.16 1.28
N PRO A 115 -4.16 17.21 2.02
CA PRO A 115 -3.37 18.27 1.44
C PRO A 115 -2.04 17.76 0.89
N VAL A 116 -1.60 18.31 -0.22
CA VAL A 116 -0.25 18.18 -0.77
C VAL A 116 0.25 19.60 -1.01
N PHE A 117 1.27 20.04 -0.28
CA PHE A 117 1.67 21.44 -0.28
C PHE A 117 2.27 21.86 -1.62
N ILE A 118 3.20 21.06 -2.15
CA ILE A 118 3.72 21.15 -3.53
C ILE A 118 3.87 19.72 -4.06
N ASP A 119 3.30 19.42 -5.22
CA ASP A 119 3.39 18.11 -5.83
C ASP A 119 4.71 17.90 -6.62
N ARG A 120 4.91 16.70 -7.18
CA ARG A 120 6.10 16.37 -7.97
C ARG A 120 6.25 17.22 -9.25
N ASN A 121 5.17 17.79 -9.75
CA ASN A 121 5.14 18.66 -10.91
C ASN A 121 5.38 20.12 -10.55
N ASN A 122 5.76 20.41 -9.28
CA ASN A 122 5.93 21.75 -8.74
C ASN A 122 4.63 22.59 -8.72
N THR A 123 3.48 21.92 -8.63
CA THR A 123 2.17 22.57 -8.49
C THR A 123 1.90 22.83 -7.01
N HIS A 124 1.70 24.08 -6.65
CA HIS A 124 1.43 24.51 -5.27
C HIS A 124 -0.05 24.29 -4.91
N CYS A 125 -0.34 23.92 -3.66
CA CYS A 125 -1.70 23.99 -3.12
C CYS A 125 -2.19 25.43 -3.05
N ALA A 126 -3.48 25.63 -2.77
CA ALA A 126 -4.05 26.97 -2.73
C ALA A 126 -3.29 27.93 -1.79
N VAL A 127 -2.93 27.49 -0.58
CA VAL A 127 -2.16 28.30 0.39
C VAL A 127 -0.72 28.49 -0.09
N GLY A 128 -0.06 27.46 -0.55
CA GLY A 128 1.29 27.53 -1.13
C GLY A 128 1.35 28.46 -2.35
N TYR A 129 0.32 28.45 -3.20
CA TYR A 129 0.20 29.37 -4.33
C TYR A 129 0.10 30.83 -3.87
N LEU A 130 -0.70 31.11 -2.83
CA LEU A 130 -0.79 32.46 -2.25
C LEU A 130 0.56 32.92 -1.68
N MET A 131 1.31 32.04 -1.03
CA MET A 131 2.68 32.32 -0.58
C MET A 131 3.60 32.62 -1.77
N MET A 132 3.58 31.82 -2.82
CA MET A 132 4.40 32.01 -4.01
C MET A 132 4.13 33.37 -4.68
N VAL A 133 2.86 33.72 -4.95
CA VAL A 133 2.52 34.98 -5.64
C VAL A 133 2.71 36.22 -4.76
N SER A 134 2.84 36.05 -3.45
CA SER A 134 3.19 37.12 -2.50
C SER A 134 4.69 37.31 -2.33
N GLY A 135 5.53 36.53 -3.03
CA GLY A 135 6.99 36.61 -2.93
C GLY A 135 7.61 35.76 -1.83
N HIS A 136 6.86 34.81 -1.26
CA HIS A 136 7.28 33.92 -0.16
C HIS A 136 7.31 32.45 -0.60
N ASP A 137 7.77 32.18 -1.82
CA ASP A 137 7.91 30.81 -2.34
C ASP A 137 8.91 29.98 -1.52
N ASP A 138 9.93 30.61 -0.96
CA ASP A 138 10.88 30.01 -0.03
C ASP A 138 10.21 29.43 1.22
N LEU A 139 9.22 30.13 1.79
CA LEU A 139 8.42 29.63 2.89
C LEU A 139 7.55 28.46 2.46
N ALA A 140 6.90 28.54 1.30
CA ALA A 140 6.11 27.43 0.77
C ALA A 140 6.95 26.17 0.57
N ARG A 141 8.14 26.30 0.00
CA ARG A 141 9.07 25.18 -0.21
C ARG A 141 9.63 24.62 1.09
N LYS A 142 9.82 25.46 2.09
CA LYS A 142 10.22 25.00 3.42
C LYS A 142 9.13 24.15 4.07
N ILE A 143 7.86 24.56 3.97
CA ILE A 143 6.73 23.78 4.45
C ILE A 143 6.66 22.45 3.68
N ASP A 144 6.79 22.50 2.36
CA ASP A 144 6.78 21.30 1.54
C ASP A 144 7.87 20.30 1.94
N LYS A 145 9.07 20.78 2.21
CA LYS A 145 10.20 19.95 2.63
C LYS A 145 10.00 19.33 4.03
N GLU A 146 9.47 20.10 4.98
CA GLU A 146 9.40 19.68 6.38
C GLU A 146 8.05 19.05 6.75
N GLN A 147 6.96 19.48 6.11
CA GLN A 147 5.57 19.11 6.47
C GLN A 147 4.64 19.07 5.24
N LYS A 148 5.07 18.44 4.15
CA LYS A 148 4.38 18.36 2.83
C LYS A 148 2.87 18.09 2.92
N PHE A 149 2.45 17.25 3.84
CA PHE A 149 1.09 16.72 3.95
C PHE A 149 0.31 17.28 5.15
N ALA A 150 0.87 18.26 5.84
CA ALA A 150 0.23 18.83 7.01
C ALA A 150 -0.98 19.70 6.64
N PHE A 151 -2.04 19.58 7.43
CA PHE A 151 -3.09 20.59 7.43
C PHE A 151 -2.53 21.92 7.99
N VAL A 152 -3.07 23.04 7.53
CA VAL A 152 -2.54 24.37 7.92
C VAL A 152 -2.45 24.55 9.44
N HIS A 153 -3.40 24.01 10.21
CA HIS A 153 -3.37 24.05 11.68
C HIS A 153 -2.19 23.28 12.31
N GLU A 154 -1.63 22.32 11.59
CA GLU A 154 -0.56 21.44 12.07
C GLU A 154 0.83 21.94 11.68
N ILE A 155 0.91 22.94 10.78
CA ILE A 155 2.18 23.48 10.29
C ILE A 155 2.91 24.21 11.41
N LYS A 156 4.08 23.69 11.79
CA LYS A 156 4.95 24.23 12.82
C LYS A 156 6.13 25.04 12.26
N VAL A 157 6.22 25.15 10.93
CA VAL A 157 7.28 25.89 10.25
C VAL A 157 7.19 27.37 10.64
N LYS A 158 8.31 27.91 11.17
CA LYS A 158 8.39 29.33 11.56
C LYS A 158 8.22 30.23 10.32
N GLY A 159 7.43 31.28 10.46
CA GLY A 159 7.14 32.26 9.41
C GLY A 159 5.71 32.19 8.88
N VAL A 160 5.00 31.07 9.08
CA VAL A 160 3.62 30.90 8.56
C VAL A 160 2.64 31.87 9.21
N LYS A 161 2.71 32.01 10.52
CA LYS A 161 1.84 32.94 11.25
C LYS A 161 2.15 34.39 10.91
N GLU A 162 3.41 34.75 10.85
CA GLU A 162 3.89 36.07 10.48
C GLU A 162 3.42 36.45 9.08
N TRP A 163 3.54 35.53 8.11
CA TRP A 163 3.03 35.70 6.76
C TRP A 163 1.51 35.87 6.75
N ALA A 164 0.78 35.02 7.46
CA ALA A 164 -0.67 35.11 7.54
C ALA A 164 -1.13 36.48 8.08
N ASP A 165 -0.52 36.93 9.17
CA ASP A 165 -0.80 38.24 9.79
C ASP A 165 -0.48 39.40 8.82
N GLU A 166 0.66 39.37 8.10
CA GLU A 166 1.06 40.39 7.12
C GLU A 166 0.05 40.48 5.97
N PHE A 167 -0.46 39.34 5.51
CA PHE A 167 -1.41 39.28 4.39
C PHE A 167 -2.89 39.26 4.81
N GLY A 168 -3.17 39.52 6.09
CA GLY A 168 -4.53 39.73 6.60
C GLY A 168 -5.38 38.44 6.61
N PHE A 169 -4.77 37.29 6.91
CA PHE A 169 -5.46 36.01 7.10
C PHE A 169 -5.27 35.47 8.51
N SER A 170 -6.27 34.79 9.03
CA SER A 170 -6.08 33.90 10.18
C SER A 170 -5.68 32.50 9.72
N ILE A 171 -5.09 31.72 10.64
CA ILE A 171 -4.77 30.31 10.40
C ILE A 171 -6.03 29.51 10.05
N ASP A 172 -7.18 29.78 10.70
CA ASP A 172 -8.46 29.13 10.42
C ASP A 172 -8.96 29.44 8.99
N GLU A 173 -8.78 30.66 8.52
CA GLU A 173 -9.13 31.02 7.14
C GLU A 173 -8.23 30.33 6.12
N LEU A 174 -6.93 30.23 6.39
CA LEU A 174 -5.99 29.48 5.55
C LEU A 174 -6.28 27.99 5.56
N ALA A 175 -6.65 27.43 6.70
CA ALA A 175 -7.06 26.03 6.80
C ALA A 175 -8.36 25.77 6.03
N TRP A 176 -9.26 26.74 5.96
CA TRP A 176 -10.47 26.64 5.14
C TRP A 176 -10.16 26.80 3.65
N ILE A 177 -9.20 27.64 3.26
CA ILE A 177 -8.73 27.77 1.88
C ILE A 177 -8.06 26.47 1.40
N GLN A 178 -7.33 25.75 2.26
CA GLN A 178 -6.57 24.55 1.87
C GLN A 178 -7.48 23.35 1.60
N PRO A 179 -7.71 22.91 0.35
CA PRO A 179 -8.47 21.70 0.08
C PRO A 179 -7.64 20.44 0.37
N GLY A 180 -8.30 19.33 0.65
CA GLY A 180 -7.69 18.03 0.52
C GLY A 180 -7.79 17.56 -0.93
N TYR A 181 -6.73 16.97 -1.46
CA TYR A 181 -6.68 16.42 -2.80
C TYR A 181 -6.97 14.91 -2.77
N PRO A 182 -7.83 14.40 -3.68
CA PRO A 182 -8.10 12.97 -3.72
C PRO A 182 -6.83 12.21 -4.05
N PRO A 183 -6.72 10.95 -3.62
CA PRO A 183 -5.59 10.13 -3.97
C PRO A 183 -5.51 9.96 -5.49
N ALA A 184 -4.29 10.03 -6.01
CA ALA A 184 -3.97 9.56 -7.35
C ALA A 184 -3.82 8.02 -7.39
N PHE A 185 -4.11 7.34 -6.27
CA PHE A 185 -4.13 5.89 -6.17
C PHE A 185 -5.56 5.39 -6.09
N THR A 186 -5.84 4.31 -6.77
CA THR A 186 -7.05 3.51 -6.59
C THR A 186 -6.69 2.10 -6.17
N THR A 187 -7.58 1.48 -5.42
CA THR A 187 -7.54 0.04 -5.22
C THR A 187 -8.06 -0.64 -6.49
N VAL A 188 -7.29 -1.54 -7.02
CA VAL A 188 -7.69 -2.40 -8.14
C VAL A 188 -7.75 -3.82 -7.64
N ASP A 189 -8.87 -4.48 -7.90
CA ASP A 189 -8.98 -5.91 -7.67
C ASP A 189 -8.14 -6.67 -8.70
N LEU A 190 -7.71 -7.86 -8.32
CA LEU A 190 -7.06 -8.79 -9.22
C LEU A 190 -8.11 -9.84 -9.65
N SER A 191 -8.91 -9.51 -10.68
CA SER A 191 -9.96 -10.37 -11.25
C SER A 191 -10.97 -10.86 -10.22
N ASN A 192 -11.53 -9.92 -9.44
CA ASN A 192 -12.43 -10.16 -8.32
C ASN A 192 -11.83 -10.94 -7.14
N GLY A 193 -10.55 -11.36 -7.21
CA GLY A 193 -9.83 -12.01 -6.12
C GLY A 193 -10.15 -13.49 -5.90
N LEU A 194 -10.00 -13.93 -4.66
CA LEU A 194 -10.11 -15.31 -4.20
C LEU A 194 -11.30 -15.47 -3.24
N ASN A 195 -11.80 -16.71 -3.05
CA ASN A 195 -12.98 -16.98 -2.22
C ASN A 195 -12.68 -17.19 -0.72
N GLY A 196 -11.46 -16.97 -0.28
CA GLY A 196 -11.04 -17.14 1.11
C GLY A 196 -9.73 -16.45 1.43
N THR A 197 -9.37 -16.43 2.70
CA THR A 197 -8.24 -15.70 3.25
C THR A 197 -6.92 -16.04 2.57
N VAL A 198 -6.19 -15.01 2.16
CA VAL A 198 -4.79 -15.11 1.73
C VAL A 198 -3.88 -14.87 2.93
N HIS A 199 -2.91 -15.76 3.15
CA HIS A 199 -1.94 -15.66 4.24
C HIS A 199 -0.55 -15.23 3.77
N CYS A 200 -0.16 -15.63 2.57
CA CYS A 200 1.14 -15.29 2.00
C CYS A 200 1.07 -15.10 0.49
N THR A 201 2.02 -14.36 -0.03
CA THR A 201 2.23 -14.17 -1.46
C THR A 201 3.68 -14.43 -1.82
N ALA A 202 3.94 -14.80 -3.06
CA ALA A 202 5.28 -14.93 -3.60
C ALA A 202 5.29 -14.51 -5.07
N ILE A 203 6.36 -13.90 -5.52
CA ILE A 203 6.51 -13.48 -6.91
C ILE A 203 7.65 -14.28 -7.53
N ASN A 204 7.38 -14.91 -8.67
CA ASN A 204 8.42 -15.58 -9.43
C ASN A 204 9.41 -14.52 -9.96
N PRO A 205 10.68 -14.56 -9.55
CA PRO A 205 11.64 -13.52 -9.93
C PRO A 205 11.97 -13.52 -11.43
N VAL A 206 11.66 -14.63 -12.14
CA VAL A 206 11.98 -14.78 -13.56
C VAL A 206 10.92 -14.12 -14.45
N ASP A 207 9.64 -14.39 -14.17
CA ASP A 207 8.55 -13.98 -15.04
C ASP A 207 7.55 -13.03 -14.38
N GLN A 208 7.79 -12.64 -13.12
CA GLN A 208 6.96 -11.74 -12.32
C GLN A 208 5.52 -12.26 -12.09
N THR A 209 5.29 -13.56 -12.27
CA THR A 209 4.00 -14.16 -11.93
C THR A 209 3.76 -14.08 -10.42
N LEU A 210 2.61 -13.55 -10.04
CA LEU A 210 2.18 -13.46 -8.65
C LEU A 210 1.51 -14.76 -8.22
N TYR A 211 1.93 -15.29 -7.08
CA TYR A 211 1.35 -16.47 -6.42
C TYR A 211 0.73 -16.06 -5.09
N ALA A 212 -0.40 -16.67 -4.74
CA ALA A 212 -1.09 -16.51 -3.47
C ALA A 212 -1.23 -17.87 -2.79
N GLY A 213 -1.05 -17.90 -1.48
CA GLY A 213 -1.27 -19.05 -0.61
C GLY A 213 -2.20 -18.70 0.54
N GLY A 214 -3.09 -19.62 0.94
CA GLY A 214 -4.05 -19.30 2.00
C GLY A 214 -5.06 -20.41 2.30
N GLU A 215 -6.30 -20.02 2.63
CA GLU A 215 -7.43 -20.90 2.95
C GLU A 215 -8.52 -20.90 1.87
N PHE A 216 -8.25 -20.35 0.72
CA PHE A 216 -9.19 -20.31 -0.41
C PHE A 216 -9.21 -21.64 -1.20
N THR A 217 -10.31 -21.89 -1.87
CA THR A 217 -10.51 -23.10 -2.68
C THR A 217 -10.77 -22.82 -4.16
N SER A 218 -11.13 -21.56 -4.49
CA SER A 218 -11.36 -21.12 -5.87
C SER A 218 -11.07 -19.62 -6.03
N SER A 219 -10.90 -19.16 -7.28
CA SER A 219 -11.11 -17.75 -7.58
C SER A 219 -12.59 -17.39 -7.41
N VAL A 220 -12.89 -16.10 -7.27
CA VAL A 220 -14.28 -15.62 -7.25
C VAL A 220 -14.98 -15.90 -8.57
N ASN A 221 -14.24 -15.96 -9.68
CA ASN A 221 -14.75 -16.34 -11.00
C ASN A 221 -14.99 -17.86 -11.16
N GLY A 222 -14.77 -18.66 -10.11
CA GLY A 222 -15.07 -20.08 -10.07
C GLY A 222 -13.97 -21.02 -10.55
N GLN A 223 -12.74 -20.53 -10.78
CA GLN A 223 -11.60 -21.40 -11.11
C GLN A 223 -11.12 -22.13 -9.86
N PRO A 224 -10.95 -23.46 -9.87
CA PRO A 224 -10.41 -24.20 -8.74
C PRO A 224 -8.96 -23.78 -8.41
N CYS A 225 -8.69 -23.46 -7.15
CA CYS A 225 -7.37 -22.97 -6.72
C CYS A 225 -6.76 -23.74 -5.54
N SER A 226 -7.52 -24.55 -4.82
CA SER A 226 -7.08 -25.50 -3.76
C SER A 226 -5.87 -25.02 -2.94
N TYR A 227 -6.04 -23.93 -2.16
CA TYR A 227 -5.09 -23.33 -1.20
C TYR A 227 -3.87 -22.62 -1.80
N VAL A 228 -3.62 -22.77 -3.11
CA VAL A 228 -2.53 -22.08 -3.83
C VAL A 228 -2.98 -21.71 -5.23
N ALA A 229 -2.72 -20.47 -5.64
CA ALA A 229 -3.10 -19.92 -6.93
C ALA A 229 -1.98 -19.09 -7.55
N GLN A 230 -1.98 -18.97 -8.87
CA GLN A 230 -1.15 -18.05 -9.63
C GLN A 230 -2.03 -17.10 -10.46
N TYR A 231 -1.62 -15.85 -10.57
CA TYR A 231 -2.32 -14.83 -11.35
C TYR A 231 -1.76 -14.77 -12.75
N VAL A 232 -2.53 -15.18 -13.73
CA VAL A 232 -2.08 -15.33 -15.12
C VAL A 232 -3.07 -14.73 -16.10
N SER A 233 -2.57 -14.34 -17.28
CA SER A 233 -3.42 -13.91 -18.39
C SER A 233 -3.89 -15.11 -19.20
N GLY A 234 -5.21 -15.21 -19.43
CA GLY A 234 -5.85 -16.20 -20.27
C GLY A 234 -6.64 -15.57 -21.41
N PHE A 235 -7.40 -16.38 -22.18
CA PHE A 235 -8.25 -15.91 -23.28
C PHE A 235 -9.33 -14.90 -22.85
N ALA A 236 -9.81 -15.00 -21.61
CA ALA A 236 -10.84 -14.12 -21.03
C ALA A 236 -10.25 -12.92 -20.26
N GLY A 237 -8.94 -12.72 -20.28
CA GLY A 237 -8.24 -11.74 -19.47
C GLY A 237 -7.41 -12.38 -18.37
N TRP A 238 -7.05 -11.57 -17.36
CA TRP A 238 -6.32 -12.04 -16.19
C TRP A 238 -7.26 -12.76 -15.22
N ASP A 239 -6.79 -13.88 -14.64
CA ASP A 239 -7.53 -14.60 -13.60
C ASP A 239 -6.58 -15.40 -12.69
N TRP A 240 -7.10 -15.82 -11.53
CA TRP A 240 -6.45 -16.73 -10.61
C TRP A 240 -6.71 -18.16 -11.05
N VAL A 241 -5.66 -18.95 -11.17
CA VAL A 241 -5.74 -20.38 -11.49
C VAL A 241 -4.92 -21.19 -10.50
N GLY A 242 -5.35 -22.43 -10.24
CA GLY A 242 -4.65 -23.32 -9.33
C GLY A 242 -3.24 -23.69 -9.81
N VAL A 243 -2.35 -23.98 -8.88
CA VAL A 243 -0.97 -24.39 -9.13
C VAL A 243 -0.84 -25.89 -9.04
N GLY A 244 -0.55 -26.55 -10.17
CA GLY A 244 -0.61 -28.01 -10.26
C GLY A 244 -2.00 -28.51 -9.86
N ASN A 245 -2.10 -29.61 -9.14
CA ASN A 245 -3.39 -30.09 -8.61
C ASN A 245 -3.69 -29.50 -7.20
N GLY A 246 -3.01 -28.42 -6.80
CA GLY A 246 -3.23 -27.75 -5.52
C GLY A 246 -2.75 -28.51 -4.29
N LEU A 247 -3.19 -28.04 -3.14
CA LEU A 247 -2.88 -28.57 -1.81
C LEU A 247 -4.17 -28.96 -1.09
N ASN A 248 -4.09 -29.66 0.05
CA ASN A 248 -5.26 -30.08 0.82
C ASN A 248 -5.43 -29.34 2.16
N GLY A 249 -4.66 -28.28 2.39
CA GLY A 249 -4.70 -27.50 3.62
C GLY A 249 -4.03 -26.15 3.46
N LYS A 250 -4.18 -25.31 4.48
CA LYS A 250 -3.71 -23.93 4.54
C LYS A 250 -2.23 -23.78 4.22
N VAL A 251 -1.91 -22.79 3.38
CA VAL A 251 -0.55 -22.34 3.08
C VAL A 251 -0.25 -21.09 3.88
N ASN A 252 0.80 -21.15 4.72
CA ASN A 252 1.22 -20.05 5.58
C ASN A 252 2.42 -19.28 5.02
N ALA A 253 3.31 -19.94 4.30
CA ALA A 253 4.53 -19.35 3.76
C ALA A 253 4.85 -19.89 2.36
N MET A 254 5.39 -19.01 1.52
CA MET A 254 5.90 -19.37 0.19
C MET A 254 7.17 -18.59 -0.11
N VAL A 255 8.14 -19.21 -0.75
CA VAL A 255 9.36 -18.58 -1.24
C VAL A 255 9.82 -19.19 -2.55
N PHE A 256 10.37 -18.36 -3.45
CA PHE A 256 10.93 -18.80 -4.72
C PHE A 256 12.45 -18.91 -4.67
N GLN A 257 12.98 -19.98 -5.24
CA GLN A 257 14.38 -20.09 -5.63
C GLN A 257 14.53 -21.03 -6.83
N ASN A 258 15.34 -20.65 -7.81
CA ASN A 258 15.73 -21.50 -8.97
C ASN A 258 14.52 -22.14 -9.70
N ASN A 259 13.52 -21.35 -10.09
CA ASN A 259 12.26 -21.79 -10.72
C ASN A 259 11.45 -22.80 -9.90
N LYS A 260 11.65 -22.82 -8.60
CA LYS A 260 10.89 -23.66 -7.67
C LYS A 260 10.17 -22.80 -6.65
N LEU A 261 8.88 -23.08 -6.46
CA LEU A 261 8.07 -22.51 -5.40
C LEU A 261 8.05 -23.48 -4.21
N TYR A 262 8.64 -23.05 -3.10
CA TYR A 262 8.57 -23.78 -1.84
C TYR A 262 7.38 -23.27 -1.05
N ALA A 263 6.55 -24.21 -0.55
CA ALA A 263 5.35 -23.89 0.23
C ALA A 263 5.39 -24.60 1.58
N GLY A 264 5.02 -23.88 2.64
CA GLY A 264 4.87 -24.39 4.00
C GLY A 264 3.49 -24.09 4.55
N GLY A 265 2.95 -24.97 5.41
CA GLY A 265 1.60 -24.77 5.95
C GLY A 265 1.09 -25.94 6.79
N ASP A 266 -0.25 -26.09 6.81
CA ASP A 266 -0.94 -27.17 7.55
C ASP A 266 -1.32 -28.37 6.65
N PHE A 267 -0.92 -28.37 5.39
CA PHE A 267 -1.28 -29.38 4.40
C PHE A 267 -0.48 -30.69 4.53
N THR A 268 -1.10 -31.78 4.12
CA THR A 268 -0.52 -33.14 4.12
C THR A 268 -0.50 -33.77 2.75
N MET A 269 -1.04 -33.11 1.73
CA MET A 269 -0.98 -33.50 0.32
C MET A 269 -0.69 -32.30 -0.57
N ALA A 270 0.10 -32.51 -1.62
CA ALA A 270 0.43 -31.53 -2.64
C ALA A 270 0.39 -32.19 -4.01
N GLY A 271 -0.46 -31.70 -4.94
CA GLY A 271 -0.59 -32.28 -6.28
C GLY A 271 -0.98 -33.75 -6.33
N GLY A 272 -1.63 -34.27 -5.27
CA GLY A 272 -1.94 -35.71 -5.11
C GLY A 272 -0.81 -36.54 -4.49
N VAL A 273 0.34 -35.93 -4.17
CA VAL A 273 1.46 -36.58 -3.47
C VAL A 273 1.32 -36.37 -1.98
N SER A 274 1.56 -37.42 -1.15
CA SER A 274 1.62 -37.26 0.32
C SER A 274 2.87 -36.50 0.72
N VAL A 275 2.67 -35.45 1.52
CA VAL A 275 3.71 -34.56 2.03
C VAL A 275 3.49 -34.31 3.52
N SER A 276 4.43 -33.68 4.21
CA SER A 276 4.33 -33.35 5.65
C SER A 276 4.65 -31.89 5.87
N HIS A 277 3.62 -31.04 5.70
CA HIS A 277 3.62 -29.60 5.97
C HIS A 277 4.54 -28.72 5.12
N VAL A 278 5.33 -29.35 4.23
CA VAL A 278 6.22 -28.64 3.31
C VAL A 278 6.30 -29.38 1.98
N ALA A 279 6.29 -28.62 0.88
CA ALA A 279 6.39 -29.17 -0.48
C ALA A 279 7.09 -28.17 -1.41
N VAL A 280 7.58 -28.68 -2.54
CA VAL A 280 8.17 -27.86 -3.59
C VAL A 280 7.45 -28.10 -4.92
N PHE A 281 7.06 -27.00 -5.58
CA PHE A 281 6.50 -27.00 -6.92
C PHE A 281 7.60 -26.62 -7.92
N ASP A 282 7.85 -27.48 -8.87
CA ASP A 282 8.74 -27.19 -9.98
C ASP A 282 7.92 -26.54 -11.10
N VAL A 283 8.20 -25.24 -11.35
CA VAL A 283 7.43 -24.43 -12.31
C VAL A 283 7.57 -24.95 -13.73
N ILE A 284 8.72 -25.57 -14.06
CA ILE A 284 8.99 -26.08 -15.42
C ILE A 284 8.19 -27.36 -15.70
N SER A 285 8.22 -28.29 -14.77
CA SER A 285 7.50 -29.56 -14.92
C SER A 285 6.01 -29.47 -14.55
N GLY A 286 5.61 -28.43 -13.82
CA GLY A 286 4.25 -28.24 -13.32
C GLY A 286 3.86 -29.25 -12.23
N GLN A 287 4.83 -29.83 -11.51
CA GLN A 287 4.58 -30.92 -10.55
C GLN A 287 5.02 -30.54 -9.13
N TRP A 288 4.21 -30.96 -8.16
CA TRP A 288 4.54 -30.89 -6.74
C TRP A 288 5.40 -32.11 -6.34
N GLN A 289 6.33 -31.90 -5.44
CA GLN A 289 7.21 -32.91 -4.87
C GLN A 289 7.27 -32.74 -3.34
N ALA A 290 7.38 -33.87 -2.63
CA ALA A 290 7.62 -33.86 -1.20
C ALA A 290 9.03 -33.31 -0.88
N LEU A 291 9.13 -32.57 0.22
CA LEU A 291 10.39 -32.01 0.70
C LEU A 291 10.65 -32.47 2.14
N GLY A 292 10.92 -33.76 2.31
CA GLY A 292 11.11 -34.35 3.63
C GLY A 292 9.83 -34.38 4.48
N SER A 293 10.00 -34.39 5.81
CA SER A 293 8.89 -34.48 6.76
C SER A 293 9.15 -33.60 7.97
N LEU A 294 8.19 -32.73 8.29
CA LEU A 294 8.07 -32.02 9.55
C LEU A 294 6.79 -32.49 10.25
N ASP A 295 6.76 -32.53 11.58
CA ASP A 295 5.66 -33.15 12.34
C ASP A 295 4.49 -32.20 12.63
N SER A 296 4.60 -30.91 12.27
CA SER A 296 3.54 -29.91 12.42
C SER A 296 3.72 -28.74 11.44
N ALA A 297 2.81 -27.77 11.51
CA ALA A 297 2.72 -26.63 10.61
C ALA A 297 4.02 -25.84 10.44
N VAL A 298 4.30 -25.50 9.19
CA VAL A 298 5.35 -24.53 8.80
C VAL A 298 4.69 -23.16 8.61
N ASN A 299 5.21 -22.13 9.27
CA ASN A 299 4.69 -20.77 9.22
C ASN A 299 5.61 -19.79 8.47
N ALA A 300 6.91 -20.11 8.38
CA ALA A 300 7.89 -19.27 7.70
C ALA A 300 8.89 -20.13 6.92
N LEU A 301 9.31 -19.62 5.76
CA LEU A 301 10.36 -20.22 4.91
C LEU A 301 11.31 -19.11 4.48
N ALA A 302 12.61 -19.34 4.58
CA ALA A 302 13.63 -18.42 4.09
C ALA A 302 14.86 -19.15 3.56
N PHE A 303 15.53 -18.55 2.57
CA PHE A 303 16.86 -18.97 2.16
C PHE A 303 17.92 -18.16 2.89
N TYR A 304 18.82 -18.84 3.58
CA TYR A 304 19.97 -18.25 4.22
C TYR A 304 21.22 -19.05 3.86
N ASN A 305 22.30 -18.37 3.43
CA ASN A 305 23.50 -19.00 2.89
C ASN A 305 23.22 -20.08 1.82
N ASN A 306 22.21 -19.83 0.97
CA ASN A 306 21.75 -20.74 -0.08
C ASN A 306 21.13 -22.08 0.42
N GLU A 307 20.84 -22.18 1.69
CA GLU A 307 20.15 -23.29 2.34
C GLU A 307 18.73 -22.87 2.74
N LEU A 308 17.77 -23.80 2.63
CA LEU A 308 16.38 -23.55 3.00
C LEU A 308 16.16 -23.79 4.48
N TYR A 309 15.56 -22.81 5.15
CA TYR A 309 15.15 -22.88 6.55
C TYR A 309 13.64 -22.82 6.65
N ALA A 310 13.08 -23.57 7.60
CA ALA A 310 11.67 -23.58 7.97
C ALA A 310 11.51 -23.22 9.44
N GLY A 311 10.56 -22.31 9.71
CA GLY A 311 10.11 -21.96 11.05
C GLY A 311 8.64 -22.33 11.25
N GLY A 312 8.23 -22.77 12.44
CA GLY A 312 6.84 -23.19 12.65
C GLY A 312 6.53 -23.72 14.02
N ARG A 313 5.55 -24.65 14.07
CA ARG A 313 5.06 -25.32 15.29
C ARG A 313 5.63 -26.73 15.48
N PHE A 314 6.39 -27.20 14.54
CA PHE A 314 6.99 -28.53 14.59
C PHE A 314 8.04 -28.64 15.68
N THR A 315 8.40 -29.88 16.05
CA THR A 315 9.44 -30.16 17.04
C THR A 315 10.76 -29.51 16.65
N GLY A 316 11.38 -28.74 17.57
CA GLY A 316 12.56 -27.93 17.33
C GLY A 316 12.24 -26.53 16.80
N MET A 317 11.06 -26.26 16.26
CA MET A 317 10.53 -25.02 15.73
C MET A 317 11.33 -24.36 14.60
N LEU A 318 12.65 -24.55 14.49
CA LEU A 318 13.52 -24.11 13.39
C LEU A 318 14.31 -25.29 12.85
N ALA A 319 14.19 -25.54 11.54
CA ALA A 319 14.91 -26.61 10.88
C ALA A 319 15.54 -26.14 9.56
N LYS A 320 16.63 -26.79 9.18
CA LYS A 320 17.37 -26.58 7.94
C LYS A 320 17.23 -27.81 7.03
N TRP A 321 16.99 -27.60 5.74
CA TRP A 321 17.00 -28.65 4.73
C TRP A 321 18.43 -28.95 4.28
N ASP A 322 18.91 -30.20 4.46
CA ASP A 322 20.26 -30.62 4.06
C ASP A 322 20.34 -31.21 2.64
N GLY A 323 19.21 -31.22 1.91
CA GLY A 323 19.05 -31.85 0.60
C GLY A 323 18.34 -33.20 0.67
N THR A 324 18.21 -33.83 1.85
CA THR A 324 17.59 -35.13 2.07
C THR A 324 16.61 -35.17 3.23
N GLN A 325 16.87 -34.41 4.29
CA GLN A 325 16.05 -34.35 5.50
C GLN A 325 16.12 -32.96 6.17
N TRP A 326 15.15 -32.70 7.04
CA TRP A 326 15.15 -31.52 7.91
C TRP A 326 15.99 -31.79 9.17
N LEU A 327 16.91 -30.89 9.48
CA LEU A 327 17.75 -30.91 10.66
C LEU A 327 17.32 -29.83 11.64
N ASP A 328 16.99 -30.18 12.87
CA ASP A 328 16.81 -29.20 13.96
C ASP A 328 18.13 -28.45 14.22
N VAL A 329 18.10 -27.13 14.12
CA VAL A 329 19.25 -26.26 14.32
C VAL A 329 19.22 -25.51 15.67
N THR A 330 18.17 -25.70 16.44
CA THR A 330 18.02 -25.07 17.77
C THR A 330 18.58 -25.93 18.90
N ASN A 331 18.84 -27.19 18.65
CA ASN A 331 19.21 -28.19 19.67
C ASN A 331 18.24 -28.21 20.87
N SER A 332 16.95 -28.01 20.63
CA SER A 332 15.87 -27.94 21.62
C SER A 332 16.03 -26.81 22.65
N TYR A 333 16.74 -25.73 22.31
CA TYR A 333 16.90 -24.57 23.19
C TYR A 333 15.73 -23.56 23.10
N VAL A 334 14.75 -23.78 22.23
CA VAL A 334 13.61 -22.89 22.03
C VAL A 334 12.36 -23.54 22.59
N TYR A 335 11.65 -22.85 23.48
CA TYR A 335 10.40 -23.31 24.08
C TYR A 335 9.30 -22.29 23.74
N GLY A 336 8.10 -22.74 23.39
CA GLY A 336 7.01 -21.81 23.15
C GLY A 336 5.95 -22.35 22.20
N GLN A 337 5.29 -21.44 21.51
CA GLN A 337 4.17 -21.79 20.65
C GLN A 337 4.60 -21.98 19.20
N GLU A 338 5.35 -21.01 18.63
CA GLU A 338 5.66 -21.02 17.20
C GLU A 338 6.72 -19.99 16.78
N ILE A 339 7.46 -20.29 15.72
CA ILE A 339 8.13 -19.29 14.89
C ILE A 339 7.15 -18.83 13.82
N ARG A 340 7.11 -17.50 13.57
CA ARG A 340 6.19 -16.86 12.62
C ARG A 340 6.89 -16.24 11.43
N THR A 341 8.14 -15.77 11.60
CA THR A 341 8.88 -15.05 10.55
C THR A 341 10.38 -15.36 10.61
N LEU A 342 11.01 -15.32 9.44
CA LEU A 342 12.43 -15.47 9.21
C LEU A 342 12.91 -14.36 8.29
N GLU A 343 13.95 -13.61 8.67
CA GLU A 343 14.49 -12.51 7.88
C GLU A 343 16.03 -12.51 7.92
N VAL A 344 16.68 -12.25 6.81
CA VAL A 344 18.15 -12.20 6.72
C VAL A 344 18.61 -10.75 6.81
N PHE A 345 19.44 -10.47 7.80
CA PHE A 345 20.04 -9.15 8.00
C PHE A 345 21.47 -9.29 8.54
N ASP A 346 22.40 -8.50 8.00
CA ASP A 346 23.82 -8.43 8.42
C ASP A 346 24.49 -9.82 8.57
N ASN A 347 24.30 -10.68 7.57
CA ASN A 347 24.78 -12.07 7.53
C ASN A 347 24.26 -12.98 8.67
N LEU A 348 23.17 -12.63 9.31
CA LEU A 348 22.48 -13.46 10.29
C LEU A 348 21.05 -13.76 9.82
N LEU A 349 20.54 -14.94 10.18
CA LEU A 349 19.12 -15.26 10.07
C LEU A 349 18.44 -14.85 11.37
N TYR A 350 17.57 -13.84 11.31
CA TYR A 350 16.73 -13.42 12.42
C TYR A 350 15.43 -14.19 12.43
N ILE A 351 14.99 -14.59 13.61
CA ILE A 351 13.86 -15.48 13.84
C ILE A 351 12.90 -14.81 14.81
N GLY A 352 11.66 -14.55 14.38
CA GLY A 352 10.61 -13.96 15.18
C GLY A 352 9.45 -14.91 15.42
N GLY A 353 8.74 -14.75 16.55
CA GLY A 353 7.59 -15.59 16.86
C GLY A 353 7.07 -15.42 18.27
N SER A 354 6.47 -16.48 18.82
CA SER A 354 6.00 -16.60 20.20
C SER A 354 6.76 -17.72 20.90
N PHE A 355 7.92 -17.41 21.46
CA PHE A 355 8.80 -18.39 22.11
C PHE A 355 9.67 -17.78 23.20
N GLU A 356 10.26 -18.63 24.03
CA GLU A 356 11.18 -18.27 25.08
C GLU A 356 12.52 -19.01 24.92
N LEU A 357 13.59 -18.39 25.38
CA LEU A 357 14.94 -18.96 25.40
C LEU A 357 15.33 -19.31 26.83
N PRO A 358 16.13 -20.39 27.07
CA PRO A 358 16.38 -20.94 28.41
C PRO A 358 17.05 -19.99 29.38
N THR A 359 17.61 -18.90 28.95
CA THR A 359 18.52 -18.03 29.70
C THR A 359 17.84 -16.86 30.43
N GLY A 360 16.51 -16.90 30.64
CA GLY A 360 15.79 -15.96 31.52
C GLY A 360 14.67 -15.18 30.89
N ALA A 361 13.77 -14.65 31.70
CA ALA A 361 12.48 -14.03 31.35
C ALA A 361 12.53 -12.81 30.41
N LEU A 362 13.71 -12.30 30.07
CA LEU A 362 13.87 -11.13 29.21
C LEU A 362 14.26 -11.48 27.76
N ARG A 363 14.47 -12.76 27.44
CA ARG A 363 14.88 -13.22 26.10
C ARG A 363 13.78 -14.07 25.49
N LYS A 364 12.86 -13.42 24.81
CA LYS A 364 11.72 -14.07 24.17
C LYS A 364 11.37 -13.42 22.84
N ASN A 365 10.68 -14.18 22.03
CA ASN A 365 10.06 -13.77 20.79
C ASN A 365 11.01 -13.42 19.64
N LEU A 366 12.33 -13.28 19.91
CA LEU A 366 13.36 -12.97 18.92
C LEU A 366 14.70 -13.64 19.23
N MET A 367 15.34 -14.17 18.20
CA MET A 367 16.71 -14.68 18.23
C MET A 367 17.38 -14.50 16.86
N ALA A 368 18.68 -14.68 16.78
CA ALA A 368 19.43 -14.76 15.54
C ALA A 368 20.21 -16.06 15.44
N PHE A 369 20.57 -16.46 14.21
CA PHE A 369 21.34 -17.66 13.91
C PHE A 369 22.42 -17.33 12.89
N ASP A 370 23.68 -17.76 13.14
CA ASP A 370 24.84 -17.47 12.27
C ASP A 370 25.14 -18.56 11.23
N GLY A 371 24.30 -19.57 11.15
CA GLY A 371 24.50 -20.77 10.32
C GLY A 371 25.09 -21.94 11.10
N THR A 372 25.58 -21.73 12.33
CA THR A 372 26.19 -22.74 13.20
C THR A 372 25.58 -22.79 14.60
N GLN A 373 25.21 -21.64 15.16
CA GLN A 373 24.67 -21.52 16.52
C GLN A 373 23.65 -20.39 16.64
N VAL A 374 22.79 -20.51 17.63
CA VAL A 374 21.86 -19.43 18.00
C VAL A 374 22.64 -18.32 18.68
N ILE A 375 22.49 -17.10 18.16
CA ILE A 375 23.02 -15.88 18.75
C ILE A 375 21.90 -15.20 19.50
N LEU A 376 22.12 -14.93 20.77
CA LEU A 376 21.19 -14.24 21.63
C LEU A 376 21.37 -12.72 21.41
N SER A 377 20.69 -12.14 20.42
CA SER A 377 20.72 -10.71 20.16
C SER A 377 19.91 -9.95 21.20
N GLY A 378 20.59 -9.35 22.18
CA GLY A 378 20.00 -8.42 23.14
C GLY A 378 18.82 -8.95 23.95
N PHE A 379 17.98 -8.05 24.45
CA PHE A 379 16.69 -8.36 25.06
C PHE A 379 15.67 -8.55 23.94
N GLY A 380 14.89 -9.64 23.96
CA GLY A 380 13.80 -9.87 23.00
C GLY A 380 12.70 -8.81 23.08
N THR A 381 11.63 -9.00 22.36
CA THR A 381 10.44 -8.12 22.41
C THR A 381 9.49 -8.55 23.54
N PRO A 382 8.78 -7.60 24.17
CA PRO A 382 7.82 -7.92 25.24
C PRO A 382 6.63 -8.75 24.73
N THR A 383 6.26 -8.57 23.47
CA THR A 383 5.13 -9.26 22.82
C THR A 383 5.61 -10.10 21.64
N PRO A 384 4.82 -11.10 21.20
CA PRO A 384 5.15 -11.93 20.05
C PRO A 384 5.43 -11.12 18.78
N VAL A 385 6.42 -11.57 18.01
CA VAL A 385 6.79 -10.98 16.72
C VAL A 385 6.04 -11.70 15.60
N ASN A 386 5.37 -10.94 14.75
CA ASN A 386 4.61 -11.45 13.61
C ASN A 386 5.42 -11.41 12.32
N ASP A 387 6.22 -10.34 12.14
CA ASP A 387 7.04 -10.17 10.94
C ASP A 387 8.29 -9.34 11.22
N LEU A 388 9.27 -9.46 10.31
CA LEU A 388 10.53 -8.75 10.32
C LEU A 388 10.77 -8.12 8.95
N ALA A 389 11.34 -6.93 8.92
CA ALA A 389 11.73 -6.29 7.66
C ALA A 389 13.01 -5.47 7.78
N VAL A 390 13.83 -5.50 6.76
CA VAL A 390 15.01 -4.65 6.63
C VAL A 390 14.66 -3.38 5.89
N PHE A 391 14.86 -2.23 6.53
CA PHE A 391 14.62 -0.92 5.93
C PHE A 391 15.73 0.07 6.32
N ASN A 392 16.29 0.80 5.35
CA ASN A 392 17.39 1.75 5.54
C ASN A 392 18.55 1.18 6.39
N ASN A 393 18.95 -0.07 6.09
CA ASN A 393 20.01 -0.80 6.79
C ASN A 393 19.75 -0.99 8.29
N ARG A 394 18.49 -1.11 8.70
CA ARG A 394 18.02 -1.43 10.04
C ARG A 394 16.98 -2.54 9.99
N LEU A 395 16.90 -3.33 11.04
CA LEU A 395 15.91 -4.42 11.16
C LEU A 395 14.76 -3.98 12.07
N TYR A 396 13.54 -4.08 11.56
CA TYR A 396 12.29 -3.75 12.26
C TYR A 396 11.48 -5.01 12.53
N ALA A 397 10.76 -5.03 13.66
CA ALA A 397 9.86 -6.11 14.05
C ALA A 397 8.43 -5.61 14.23
N ALA A 398 7.47 -6.26 13.56
CA ALA A 398 6.04 -6.10 13.77
C ALA A 398 5.60 -6.99 14.93
N CYS A 399 5.01 -6.40 15.97
CA CYS A 399 4.68 -7.09 17.20
C CYS A 399 3.16 -7.06 17.48
N ASP A 400 2.70 -7.97 18.34
CA ASP A 400 1.37 -7.90 18.96
C ASP A 400 1.31 -6.69 19.89
N PHE A 401 0.15 -6.01 19.94
CA PHE A 401 -0.12 -4.91 20.87
C PHE A 401 -0.77 -5.44 22.17
N VAL A 402 -0.41 -4.85 23.31
CA VAL A 402 -1.03 -5.14 24.60
C VAL A 402 -1.40 -3.82 25.29
N GLU A 403 -2.70 -3.62 25.55
CA GLU A 403 -3.22 -2.42 26.21
C GLU A 403 -2.62 -2.23 27.61
N GLY A 404 -2.36 -0.96 27.99
CA GLY A 404 -1.87 -0.59 29.32
C GLY A 404 -0.39 -0.84 29.57
N THR A 405 0.36 -1.23 28.54
CA THR A 405 1.81 -1.29 28.59
C THR A 405 2.37 -0.29 27.57
N ASP A 406 3.45 0.40 27.88
CA ASP A 406 4.19 1.25 26.92
C ASP A 406 4.85 0.39 25.80
N THR A 407 4.31 -0.80 25.53
CA THR A 407 4.86 -1.76 24.57
C THR A 407 4.32 -1.48 23.19
N CYS A 408 5.22 -1.09 22.33
CA CYS A 408 4.95 -0.67 20.99
C CYS A 408 4.76 -1.85 20.02
N ALA A 409 3.84 -1.68 19.08
CA ALA A 409 3.63 -2.61 17.96
C ALA A 409 4.85 -2.70 17.01
N VAL A 410 5.81 -1.76 17.08
CA VAL A 410 7.04 -1.76 16.27
C VAL A 410 8.27 -1.62 17.13
N SER A 411 9.22 -2.52 16.94
CA SER A 411 10.54 -2.46 17.54
C SER A 411 11.62 -2.44 16.45
N MET A 412 12.81 -1.92 16.77
CA MET A 412 13.97 -1.87 15.88
C MET A 412 15.19 -2.42 16.59
N LEU A 413 16.06 -3.10 15.85
CA LEU A 413 17.36 -3.52 16.35
C LEU A 413 18.34 -2.34 16.30
N ASP A 414 18.83 -1.90 17.44
CA ASP A 414 19.85 -0.87 17.60
C ASP A 414 20.98 -1.35 18.51
N ALA A 415 22.22 -1.31 17.99
CA ALA A 415 23.43 -1.73 18.71
C ALA A 415 23.29 -3.09 19.43
N GLY A 416 22.58 -4.04 18.83
CA GLY A 416 22.33 -5.38 19.36
C GLY A 416 21.18 -5.47 20.37
N ASN A 417 20.44 -4.39 20.63
CA ASN A 417 19.28 -4.38 21.50
C ASN A 417 18.01 -4.03 20.71
N TRP A 418 16.88 -4.59 21.11
CA TRP A 418 15.57 -4.24 20.56
C TRP A 418 14.98 -3.07 21.34
N ILE A 419 14.70 -1.98 20.64
CA ILE A 419 14.15 -0.75 21.21
C ILE A 419 12.80 -0.42 20.57
N THR A 420 11.91 0.19 21.33
CA THR A 420 10.66 0.77 20.83
C THR A 420 10.98 2.01 20.00
N VAL A 421 10.40 2.10 18.81
CA VAL A 421 10.78 3.14 17.83
C VAL A 421 9.77 4.25 17.62
N LEU A 422 8.63 4.25 18.30
CA LEU A 422 7.69 5.37 18.23
C LEU A 422 8.17 6.53 19.08
N LYS A 423 8.24 7.73 18.51
CA LYS A 423 8.62 8.94 19.27
C LYS A 423 7.59 9.26 20.35
N PRO A 424 8.03 9.72 21.55
CA PRO A 424 7.13 10.15 22.62
C PRO A 424 6.19 11.26 22.13
N GLY A 425 4.89 11.10 22.39
CA GLY A 425 3.85 12.05 21.96
C GLY A 425 3.23 11.75 20.60
N LEU A 426 3.71 10.74 19.86
CA LEU A 426 2.89 10.12 18.85
C LEU A 426 1.77 9.35 19.58
N SER A 427 0.56 9.86 19.56
CA SER A 427 -0.59 9.04 19.83
C SER A 427 -0.72 8.11 18.65
N ILE A 428 -0.29 6.86 18.82
CA ILE A 428 -0.80 5.79 17.98
C ILE A 428 -2.31 5.89 18.08
N PRO A 429 -3.06 5.82 16.97
CA PRO A 429 -4.49 5.61 17.04
C PRO A 429 -4.73 4.55 18.12
N ASP A 430 -5.71 4.75 19.00
CA ASP A 430 -6.00 3.87 20.13
C ASP A 430 -6.10 2.42 19.63
N PHE A 431 -4.97 1.71 19.64
CA PHE A 431 -4.97 0.28 19.35
C PHE A 431 -5.80 -0.39 20.47
N LEU A 432 -6.88 -1.00 20.06
CA LEU A 432 -7.71 -1.75 20.98
C LEU A 432 -7.02 -3.08 21.33
N ASP A 433 -7.33 -3.62 22.51
CA ASP A 433 -6.80 -4.92 22.93
C ASP A 433 -7.11 -6.01 21.89
N GLY A 434 -6.07 -6.71 21.44
CA GLY A 434 -6.18 -7.72 20.38
C GLY A 434 -5.79 -7.25 18.98
N GLU A 435 -5.49 -5.95 18.77
CA GLU A 435 -4.96 -5.45 17.50
C GLU A 435 -3.50 -5.88 17.28
N LYS A 436 -3.12 -6.04 16.02
CA LYS A 436 -1.83 -6.64 15.64
C LYS A 436 -1.28 -6.05 14.36
N LEU A 437 -0.01 -5.72 14.34
CA LEU A 437 0.74 -5.63 13.10
C LEU A 437 1.12 -7.04 12.66
N LYS A 438 0.81 -7.38 11.41
CA LYS A 438 0.97 -8.73 10.87
C LYS A 438 2.11 -8.86 9.89
N CYS A 439 2.36 -7.82 9.10
CA CYS A 439 3.32 -7.87 8.03
C CYS A 439 3.93 -6.49 7.76
N PHE A 440 5.14 -6.50 7.24
CA PHE A 440 5.84 -5.35 6.71
C PHE A 440 6.16 -5.53 5.23
N LEU A 441 6.36 -4.42 4.55
CA LEU A 441 6.98 -4.37 3.24
C LEU A 441 7.87 -3.14 3.15
N ALA A 442 9.16 -3.33 2.96
CA ALA A 442 10.12 -2.28 2.68
C ALA A 442 10.35 -2.19 1.17
N VAL A 443 9.96 -1.08 0.55
CA VAL A 443 10.08 -0.88 -0.90
C VAL A 443 10.24 0.59 -1.25
N ASN A 444 11.14 0.90 -2.18
CA ASN A 444 11.32 2.26 -2.75
C ASN A 444 11.45 3.38 -1.71
N GLN A 445 12.21 3.18 -0.63
CA GLN A 445 12.38 4.12 0.49
C GLN A 445 11.14 4.32 1.37
N HIS A 446 10.17 3.42 1.29
CA HIS A 446 8.97 3.39 2.11
C HIS A 446 8.91 2.09 2.92
N LEU A 447 8.44 2.18 4.15
CA LEU A 447 8.14 1.03 5.00
C LEU A 447 6.63 0.99 5.22
N TYR A 448 5.98 -0.05 4.72
CA TYR A 448 4.54 -0.28 4.88
C TYR A 448 4.28 -1.34 5.92
N ALA A 449 3.16 -1.19 6.64
CA ALA A 449 2.69 -2.15 7.62
C ALA A 449 1.24 -2.53 7.37
N GLY A 450 0.95 -3.81 7.44
CA GLY A 450 -0.39 -4.38 7.37
C GLY A 450 -0.75 -5.14 8.63
N GLY A 451 -2.04 -5.26 8.94
CA GLY A 451 -2.47 -5.97 10.14
C GLY A 451 -3.96 -5.93 10.40
N LEU A 452 -4.33 -6.04 11.67
CA LEU A 452 -5.65 -5.77 12.20
C LEU A 452 -5.53 -4.62 13.20
N PHE A 453 -5.93 -3.42 12.79
CA PHE A 453 -5.91 -2.23 13.63
C PHE A 453 -6.93 -1.20 13.16
N THR A 454 -7.46 -0.43 14.10
CA THR A 454 -8.37 0.68 13.83
C THR A 454 -7.62 1.99 13.99
N ALA A 455 -7.68 2.86 13.01
CA ALA A 455 -7.18 4.22 13.18
C ALA A 455 -8.19 5.03 14.01
N SER A 456 -7.67 5.80 14.98
CA SER A 456 -8.40 6.49 16.04
C SER A 456 -9.58 7.35 15.59
N SER A 457 -10.37 7.71 16.57
CA SER A 457 -11.50 8.63 16.82
C SER A 457 -11.93 9.66 15.76
N LEU A 458 -11.20 9.86 14.65
CA LEU A 458 -11.53 10.76 13.55
C LEU A 458 -11.92 10.05 12.25
N MET A 459 -11.75 8.73 12.17
CA MET A 459 -12.16 7.95 10.99
C MET A 459 -13.12 6.83 11.40
N THR A 460 -14.31 6.86 10.82
CA THR A 460 -15.40 5.89 11.05
C THR A 460 -15.15 4.49 10.48
N TYR A 461 -13.93 4.20 10.00
CA TYR A 461 -13.58 2.94 9.33
C TYR A 461 -12.19 2.49 9.74
N GLY A 462 -12.00 1.18 9.94
CA GLY A 462 -10.72 0.57 10.25
C GLY A 462 -9.70 0.75 9.11
N THR A 463 -8.47 1.03 9.46
CA THR A 463 -7.35 1.10 8.51
C THR A 463 -6.41 -0.04 8.84
N ASN A 464 -6.37 -1.07 8.01
CA ASN A 464 -5.54 -2.25 8.23
C ASN A 464 -4.23 -2.22 7.41
N LEU A 465 -3.91 -1.06 6.83
CA LEU A 465 -2.70 -0.78 6.04
C LEU A 465 -2.23 0.64 6.31
N MET A 466 -0.93 0.82 6.55
CA MET A 466 -0.32 2.13 6.80
C MET A 466 1.10 2.22 6.23
N GLU A 467 1.57 3.43 5.97
CA GLU A 467 2.98 3.74 5.77
C GLU A 467 3.58 4.23 7.09
N LEU A 468 4.76 3.71 7.42
CA LEU A 468 5.54 4.13 8.57
C LEU A 468 6.61 5.12 8.11
N ARG A 469 6.53 6.38 8.55
CA ARG A 469 7.57 7.36 8.24
C ARG A 469 8.71 7.23 9.22
N VAL A 470 9.81 6.75 8.70
CA VAL A 470 11.03 6.48 9.47
C VAL A 470 11.98 7.67 9.33
N ASP A 471 12.41 8.23 10.47
CA ASP A 471 13.50 9.22 10.50
C ASP A 471 14.79 8.56 10.00
N SER A 472 15.40 9.15 8.98
CA SER A 472 16.61 8.62 8.35
C SER A 472 17.85 8.69 9.24
N LEU A 473 17.86 9.53 10.28
CA LEU A 473 19.00 9.73 11.17
C LEU A 473 19.04 8.66 12.27
N ASP A 474 17.95 8.50 13.02
CA ASP A 474 17.92 7.61 14.17
C ASP A 474 17.08 6.35 13.98
N GLY A 475 16.28 6.26 12.89
CA GLY A 475 15.43 5.11 12.58
C GLY A 475 14.14 5.06 13.38
N THR A 476 13.83 6.08 14.18
CA THR A 476 12.56 6.16 14.89
C THR A 476 11.40 6.46 13.93
N ILE A 477 10.19 6.12 14.34
CA ILE A 477 9.00 6.39 13.53
C ILE A 477 8.41 7.73 13.97
N ASP A 478 8.39 8.67 13.02
CA ASP A 478 7.91 10.03 13.23
C ASP A 478 6.41 10.19 13.01
N PHE A 479 5.84 9.36 12.14
CA PHE A 479 4.45 9.47 11.72
C PHE A 479 3.91 8.15 11.16
N LEU A 480 2.58 7.96 11.29
CA LEU A 480 1.85 6.81 10.74
C LEU A 480 0.83 7.34 9.74
N ASP A 481 0.99 7.01 8.46
CA ASP A 481 0.07 7.40 7.40
C ASP A 481 -0.89 6.26 7.07
N PRO A 482 -2.17 6.32 7.49
CA PRO A 482 -3.16 5.31 7.10
C PRO A 482 -3.38 5.30 5.60
N LEU A 483 -3.28 4.15 4.96
CA LEU A 483 -3.34 4.03 3.51
C LEU A 483 -4.67 3.48 2.99
N MET A 484 -5.34 2.63 3.72
CA MET A 484 -6.52 1.96 3.21
C MET A 484 -7.48 1.53 4.30
N VAL A 485 -8.72 1.51 3.92
CA VAL A 485 -9.81 0.94 4.69
C VAL A 485 -10.09 -0.46 4.17
N SER A 486 -9.77 -1.49 4.94
CA SER A 486 -10.29 -2.82 4.74
C SER A 486 -11.18 -3.20 5.92
N ASP A 487 -12.16 -4.06 5.69
CA ASP A 487 -13.09 -4.53 6.73
C ASP A 487 -12.47 -5.58 7.65
N SER A 488 -11.27 -6.06 7.35
CA SER A 488 -10.58 -7.09 8.12
C SER A 488 -9.06 -7.08 7.87
N THR A 489 -8.37 -8.05 8.44
CA THR A 489 -6.91 -8.15 8.53
C THR A 489 -6.21 -8.18 7.18
N VAL A 490 -5.16 -7.37 7.05
CA VAL A 490 -4.12 -7.52 6.03
C VAL A 490 -3.02 -8.44 6.59
N ASN A 491 -2.82 -9.59 5.95
CA ASN A 491 -1.89 -10.62 6.41
C ASN A 491 -0.52 -10.55 5.73
N THR A 492 -0.48 -10.05 4.49
CA THR A 492 0.76 -9.95 3.70
C THR A 492 0.72 -8.75 2.77
N LEU A 493 1.89 -8.17 2.56
CA LEU A 493 2.15 -7.10 1.60
C LEU A 493 3.13 -7.57 0.54
N PHE A 494 3.02 -7.04 -0.68
CA PHE A 494 3.91 -7.40 -1.77
C PHE A 494 4.06 -6.25 -2.76
N GLN A 495 5.17 -6.22 -3.48
CA GLN A 495 5.35 -5.30 -4.60
C GLN A 495 5.12 -6.05 -5.91
N TRP A 496 4.16 -5.63 -6.72
CA TRP A 496 3.88 -6.24 -8.01
C TRP A 496 3.67 -5.19 -9.09
N ASN A 497 4.43 -5.28 -10.18
CA ASN A 497 4.39 -4.30 -11.28
C ASN A 497 4.50 -2.84 -10.80
N ASN A 498 5.41 -2.57 -9.87
CA ASN A 498 5.63 -1.27 -9.20
C ASN A 498 4.44 -0.75 -8.36
N ASN A 499 3.43 -1.56 -8.11
CA ASN A 499 2.31 -1.23 -7.24
C ASN A 499 2.49 -1.90 -5.88
N LEU A 500 1.94 -1.26 -4.83
CA LEU A 500 1.81 -1.86 -3.51
C LEU A 500 0.65 -2.83 -3.52
N GLY A 501 0.94 -4.12 -3.37
CA GLY A 501 -0.05 -5.17 -3.20
C GLY A 501 -0.32 -5.47 -1.74
N PHE A 502 -1.53 -5.90 -1.44
CA PHE A 502 -1.96 -6.30 -0.10
C PHE A 502 -2.94 -7.48 -0.19
N ALA A 503 -2.84 -8.41 0.75
CA ALA A 503 -3.75 -9.54 0.81
C ALA A 503 -4.06 -9.96 2.25
N GLY A 504 -5.22 -10.61 2.47
CA GLY A 504 -5.64 -10.95 3.81
C GLY A 504 -7.03 -11.59 3.92
N ALA A 505 -7.71 -11.29 5.01
CA ALA A 505 -9.05 -11.82 5.33
C ALA A 505 -10.20 -10.89 4.89
N PHE A 506 -9.91 -9.75 4.29
CA PHE A 506 -10.90 -8.70 3.98
C PHE A 506 -11.80 -9.03 2.79
N VAL A 507 -13.04 -8.53 2.84
CA VAL A 507 -14.01 -8.52 1.74
C VAL A 507 -14.65 -7.14 1.71
N SER A 508 -14.24 -6.26 0.81
CA SER A 508 -14.76 -4.90 0.78
C SER A 508 -16.15 -4.84 0.10
N ALA A 509 -17.12 -4.28 0.79
CA ALA A 509 -18.47 -4.09 0.27
C ALA A 509 -18.60 -2.97 -0.79
N SER A 510 -17.62 -2.08 -0.90
CA SER A 510 -17.63 -0.92 -1.80
C SER A 510 -16.76 -1.09 -3.06
N ALA A 511 -15.87 -2.06 -3.05
CA ALA A 511 -15.05 -2.47 -4.19
C ALA A 511 -15.09 -3.99 -4.26
N THR A 512 -14.96 -4.54 -5.44
CA THR A 512 -14.96 -5.99 -5.70
C THR A 512 -13.68 -6.68 -5.18
N LEU A 513 -13.08 -6.13 -4.11
CA LEU A 513 -11.85 -6.64 -3.49
C LEU A 513 -12.19 -7.85 -2.61
N ASN A 514 -11.78 -9.03 -3.03
CA ASN A 514 -11.89 -10.24 -2.23
C ASN A 514 -10.50 -10.79 -1.92
N HIS A 515 -10.06 -10.56 -0.70
CA HIS A 515 -8.86 -11.12 -0.09
C HIS A 515 -7.51 -10.70 -0.70
N ILE A 516 -7.47 -10.04 -1.87
CA ILE A 516 -6.24 -9.58 -2.51
C ILE A 516 -6.51 -8.41 -3.46
N GLY A 517 -5.61 -7.43 -3.47
CA GLY A 517 -5.69 -6.26 -4.33
C GLY A 517 -4.35 -5.52 -4.44
N VAL A 518 -4.33 -4.50 -5.28
CA VAL A 518 -3.19 -3.61 -5.44
C VAL A 518 -3.62 -2.15 -5.39
N LEU A 519 -2.76 -1.28 -4.89
CA LEU A 519 -2.87 0.17 -5.02
C LEU A 519 -2.16 0.60 -6.29
N THR A 520 -2.89 1.19 -7.21
CA THR A 520 -2.34 1.72 -8.46
C THR A 520 -2.43 3.24 -8.49
N SER A 521 -1.46 3.92 -9.09
CA SER A 521 -1.57 5.36 -9.35
C SER A 521 -2.69 5.63 -10.35
N VAL A 522 -3.58 6.55 -10.03
CA VAL A 522 -4.57 7.08 -10.98
C VAL A 522 -3.94 8.24 -11.73
N ASP A 523 -3.99 8.20 -13.04
CA ASP A 523 -3.61 9.35 -13.86
C ASP A 523 -4.74 10.41 -13.75
N VAL A 524 -4.56 11.39 -12.84
CA VAL A 524 -5.59 12.41 -12.50
C VAL A 524 -5.66 13.51 -13.54
N THR A 525 -4.91 13.42 -14.63
CA THR A 525 -4.84 14.51 -15.61
C THR A 525 -6.07 14.62 -16.51
N GLY A 526 -7.06 13.72 -16.37
CA GLY A 526 -8.29 13.75 -17.18
C GLY A 526 -8.04 13.60 -18.70
N ILE A 527 -6.77 13.60 -19.09
CA ILE A 527 -6.32 13.02 -20.31
C ILE A 527 -6.29 11.53 -19.99
N SER A 528 -7.37 10.80 -20.29
CA SER A 528 -7.13 9.44 -20.70
C SER A 528 -5.97 9.55 -21.69
N LYS A 529 -4.73 9.27 -21.27
CA LYS A 529 -3.89 8.54 -22.15
C LYS A 529 -4.78 7.32 -22.45
N SER A 530 -5.50 7.36 -23.55
CA SER A 530 -5.46 6.28 -24.44
C SER A 530 -3.95 6.06 -24.60
N ALA A 531 -3.33 5.36 -23.65
CA ALA A 531 -2.31 4.44 -24.01
C ALA A 531 -3.08 3.63 -25.03
N ALA A 532 -2.86 3.93 -26.30
CA ALA A 532 -3.07 2.96 -27.31
C ALA A 532 -2.26 1.79 -26.79
N SER A 533 -2.94 0.89 -26.09
CA SER A 533 -2.42 -0.41 -25.72
C SER A 533 -1.97 -0.92 -27.07
N LEU A 534 -0.70 -1.14 -27.24
CA LEU A 534 -0.18 -1.65 -28.50
C LEU A 534 -0.79 -3.02 -28.80
N GLU A 535 -1.61 -3.54 -27.89
CA GLU A 535 -2.24 -4.85 -27.94
C GLU A 535 -1.34 -5.84 -28.69
N LEU A 536 -0.18 -6.12 -28.07
CA LEU A 536 0.81 -6.99 -28.66
C LEU A 536 0.32 -8.44 -28.58
N ASN A 537 -0.14 -8.97 -29.70
CA ASN A 537 -0.59 -10.35 -29.81
C ASN A 537 0.45 -11.20 -30.56
N LEU A 538 0.74 -12.40 -30.05
CA LEU A 538 1.68 -13.36 -30.61
C LEU A 538 0.96 -14.68 -30.91
N TYR A 539 1.06 -15.15 -32.16
CA TYR A 539 0.45 -16.43 -32.58
C TYR A 539 1.26 -17.12 -33.70
N PRO A 540 1.51 -18.43 -33.64
CA PRO A 540 1.24 -19.32 -32.52
C PRO A 540 2.22 -19.11 -31.36
N ASN A 541 1.75 -19.34 -30.13
CA ASN A 541 2.58 -19.40 -28.94
C ASN A 541 2.10 -20.59 -28.09
N PRO A 542 2.85 -21.67 -27.93
CA PRO A 542 4.24 -21.89 -28.37
C PRO A 542 4.47 -21.87 -29.89
N THR A 543 5.71 -21.56 -30.30
CA THR A 543 6.13 -21.49 -31.72
C THR A 543 7.23 -22.49 -32.03
N THR A 544 7.27 -22.99 -33.28
CA THR A 544 8.32 -23.89 -33.79
C THR A 544 9.26 -23.18 -34.76
N GLU A 545 8.76 -22.62 -35.84
CA GLU A 545 9.57 -22.02 -36.90
C GLU A 545 9.43 -20.49 -36.97
N SER A 546 8.20 -20.01 -36.85
CA SER A 546 7.88 -18.57 -36.89
C SER A 546 6.63 -18.27 -36.11
N MET A 547 6.46 -17.02 -35.70
CA MET A 547 5.24 -16.51 -35.09
C MET A 547 4.84 -15.17 -35.68
N GLN A 548 3.54 -14.93 -35.77
CA GLN A 548 2.96 -13.66 -36.19
C GLN A 548 2.84 -12.75 -34.96
N LEU A 549 3.32 -11.52 -35.13
CA LEU A 549 3.18 -10.43 -34.17
C LEU A 549 2.19 -9.43 -34.74
N THR A 550 1.18 -9.07 -33.95
CA THR A 550 0.22 -8.01 -34.30
C THR A 550 0.18 -6.94 -33.22
N LEU A 551 0.14 -5.70 -33.64
CA LEU A 551 0.05 -4.50 -32.81
C LEU A 551 -1.22 -3.74 -33.16
N GLY A 552 -1.79 -2.96 -32.24
CA GLY A 552 -2.93 -2.08 -32.51
C GLY A 552 -2.65 -1.05 -33.64
N ASP A 553 -3.69 -0.52 -34.24
CA ASP A 553 -3.67 0.20 -35.53
C ASP A 553 -2.86 1.52 -35.60
N ALA A 554 -2.27 1.99 -34.52
CA ALA A 554 -1.69 3.34 -34.44
C ALA A 554 -0.18 3.44 -34.62
N VAL A 555 0.54 2.33 -34.87
CA VAL A 555 2.02 2.30 -34.78
C VAL A 555 2.69 2.47 -36.15
N LYS A 556 3.42 3.59 -36.35
CA LYS A 556 4.20 3.83 -37.58
C LYS A 556 5.55 3.13 -37.59
N SER A 557 6.20 3.01 -36.45
CA SER A 557 7.51 2.36 -36.28
C SER A 557 7.75 2.02 -34.82
N PHE A 558 8.32 0.85 -34.54
CA PHE A 558 8.67 0.40 -33.19
C PHE A 558 9.95 -0.43 -33.22
N THR A 559 10.64 -0.51 -32.08
CA THR A 559 11.79 -1.40 -31.89
C THR A 559 11.34 -2.68 -31.19
N LEU A 560 11.57 -3.81 -31.84
CA LEU A 560 11.35 -5.14 -31.31
C LEU A 560 12.67 -5.69 -30.76
N SER A 561 12.70 -6.14 -29.53
CA SER A 561 13.86 -6.76 -28.88
C SER A 561 13.45 -8.09 -28.27
N VAL A 562 14.22 -9.13 -28.49
CA VAL A 562 14.03 -10.49 -27.95
C VAL A 562 15.15 -10.79 -26.96
N TYR A 563 14.78 -11.24 -25.79
CA TYR A 563 15.70 -11.61 -24.71
C TYR A 563 15.50 -13.07 -24.32
N ASP A 564 16.59 -13.73 -23.92
CA ASP A 564 16.49 -15.04 -23.25
C ASP A 564 16.06 -14.88 -21.77
N VAL A 565 15.89 -16.01 -21.09
CA VAL A 565 15.48 -16.05 -19.66
C VAL A 565 16.47 -15.39 -18.71
N ASN A 566 17.72 -15.20 -19.12
CA ASN A 566 18.75 -14.54 -18.33
C ASN A 566 18.83 -13.02 -18.60
N GLY A 567 17.90 -12.48 -19.43
CA GLY A 567 17.88 -11.07 -19.82
C GLY A 567 18.91 -10.68 -20.86
N LYS A 568 19.58 -11.66 -21.49
CA LYS A 568 20.52 -11.41 -22.57
C LYS A 568 19.76 -11.08 -23.86
N LEU A 569 20.08 -9.96 -24.48
CA LEU A 569 19.53 -9.60 -25.78
C LEU A 569 19.99 -10.60 -26.86
N ILE A 570 19.04 -11.24 -27.50
CA ILE A 570 19.26 -12.21 -28.59
C ILE A 570 19.16 -11.51 -29.96
N GLN A 571 18.11 -10.68 -30.13
CA GLN A 571 17.82 -10.02 -31.38
C GLN A 571 17.16 -8.66 -31.10
N ALA A 572 17.47 -7.66 -31.92
CA ALA A 572 16.73 -6.38 -31.94
C ALA A 572 16.60 -5.91 -33.37
N GLN A 573 15.42 -5.37 -33.72
CA GLN A 573 15.14 -4.80 -35.05
C GLN A 573 14.09 -3.70 -34.95
N THR A 574 14.16 -2.72 -35.84
CA THR A 574 13.14 -1.67 -35.97
C THR A 574 12.19 -2.03 -37.11
N LEU A 575 10.91 -2.06 -36.81
CA LEU A 575 9.83 -2.48 -37.72
C LEU A 575 8.83 -1.35 -37.90
N GLY A 576 8.10 -1.35 -39.02
CA GLY A 576 7.02 -0.39 -39.32
C GLY A 576 5.74 -1.10 -39.70
N GLY A 577 4.58 -0.61 -39.21
CA GLY A 577 3.29 -1.22 -39.43
C GLY A 577 2.81 -2.10 -38.27
N ASN A 578 1.66 -2.75 -38.42
CA ASN A 578 0.99 -3.43 -37.31
C ASN A 578 0.99 -4.98 -37.36
N ARG A 579 1.59 -5.59 -38.38
CA ARG A 579 1.70 -7.04 -38.51
C ARG A 579 3.08 -7.44 -39.02
N HIS A 580 3.72 -8.35 -38.31
CA HIS A 580 5.05 -8.88 -38.64
C HIS A 580 5.10 -10.38 -38.41
N VAL A 581 5.94 -11.05 -39.20
CA VAL A 581 6.32 -12.44 -38.94
C VAL A 581 7.74 -12.41 -38.36
N MET A 582 7.91 -13.03 -37.20
CA MET A 582 9.20 -13.21 -36.56
C MET A 582 9.65 -14.65 -36.76
N GLU A 583 10.78 -14.84 -37.39
CA GLU A 583 11.42 -16.15 -37.52
C GLU A 583 12.00 -16.59 -36.17
N THR A 584 11.61 -17.76 -35.72
CA THR A 584 12.06 -18.35 -34.45
C THR A 584 12.86 -19.63 -34.62
N ALA A 585 13.01 -20.12 -35.87
CA ALA A 585 13.71 -21.37 -36.17
C ALA A 585 15.15 -21.41 -35.64
N ALA A 586 15.85 -20.26 -35.60
CA ALA A 586 17.21 -20.14 -35.10
C ALA A 586 17.34 -20.07 -33.58
N LEU A 587 16.23 -19.96 -32.86
CA LEU A 587 16.21 -19.93 -31.40
C LEU A 587 16.26 -21.34 -30.83
N SER A 588 16.99 -21.54 -29.75
CA SER A 588 16.96 -22.80 -29.01
C SER A 588 15.59 -22.99 -28.33
N PRO A 589 15.11 -24.25 -28.14
CA PRO A 589 13.90 -24.46 -27.33
C PRO A 589 14.00 -23.82 -25.95
N GLY A 590 12.96 -23.09 -25.56
CA GLY A 590 12.96 -22.36 -24.28
C GLY A 590 11.99 -21.19 -24.25
N PHE A 591 12.04 -20.45 -23.14
CA PHE A 591 11.24 -19.24 -22.93
C PHE A 591 12.02 -18.00 -23.38
N TYR A 592 11.28 -17.06 -23.96
CA TYR A 592 11.81 -15.80 -24.45
C TYR A 592 10.90 -14.63 -24.07
N VAL A 593 11.50 -13.47 -23.82
CA VAL A 593 10.81 -12.21 -23.57
C VAL A 593 10.96 -11.34 -24.81
N LEU A 594 9.84 -10.87 -25.33
CA LEU A 594 9.76 -9.95 -26.45
C LEU A 594 9.35 -8.58 -25.95
N ARG A 595 10.14 -7.56 -26.24
CA ARG A 595 9.90 -6.17 -25.84
C ARG A 595 9.71 -5.31 -27.09
N CYS A 596 8.57 -4.66 -27.17
CA CYS A 596 8.28 -3.64 -28.19
C CYS A 596 8.39 -2.26 -27.58
N THR A 597 9.19 -1.38 -28.18
CA THR A 597 9.35 0.01 -27.75
C THR A 597 8.90 0.95 -28.85
N TYR A 598 7.99 1.86 -28.52
CA TYR A 598 7.45 2.88 -29.42
C TYR A 598 7.36 4.23 -28.69
N GLY A 599 8.18 5.20 -29.08
CA GLY A 599 8.29 6.47 -28.34
C GLY A 599 8.68 6.24 -26.88
N SER A 600 7.82 6.68 -25.96
CA SER A 600 7.98 6.43 -24.53
C SER A 600 7.24 5.17 -24.03
N SER A 601 6.48 4.49 -24.89
CA SER A 601 5.70 3.30 -24.55
C SER A 601 6.50 2.01 -24.74
N VAL A 602 6.30 1.07 -23.83
CA VAL A 602 6.96 -0.25 -23.86
C VAL A 602 5.88 -1.31 -23.61
N GLU A 603 5.78 -2.27 -24.54
CA GLU A 603 4.96 -3.47 -24.37
C GLU A 603 5.88 -4.70 -24.27
N VAL A 604 5.50 -5.63 -23.43
CA VAL A 604 6.27 -6.87 -23.19
C VAL A 604 5.35 -8.06 -23.37
N ALA A 605 5.78 -9.02 -24.18
CA ALA A 605 5.11 -10.30 -24.32
C ALA A 605 6.11 -11.44 -24.14
N ARG A 606 5.61 -12.63 -23.89
CA ARG A 606 6.43 -13.83 -23.70
C ARG A 606 6.02 -14.89 -24.69
N PHE A 607 6.98 -15.66 -25.16
CA PHE A 607 6.68 -16.80 -26.00
C PHE A 607 7.57 -18.00 -25.67
N VAL A 608 7.08 -19.18 -26.03
CA VAL A 608 7.77 -20.45 -25.86
C VAL A 608 8.21 -20.93 -27.24
N LYS A 609 9.50 -21.18 -27.41
CA LYS A 609 10.06 -21.89 -28.55
C LYS A 609 10.12 -23.38 -28.24
N GLN A 610 9.46 -24.19 -29.07
CA GLN A 610 9.49 -25.64 -29.05
C GLN A 610 10.57 -26.18 -29.98
#